data_59c78b266d0cf603ec538127c3d76017
#
_entry.id   59c78b266d0cf603ec538127c3d76017
#
_cell.length_a   1.000
_cell.length_b   1.000
_cell.length_c   1.000
_cell.angle_alpha   90.00
_cell.angle_beta   90.00
_cell.angle_gamma   90.00
#
_symmetry.space_group_name_H-M   'P 1'
#
loop_
_entity.id
_entity.type
_entity.pdbx_description
1 polymer ?
#
loop_
_entity_poly.entity_id
_entity_poly.type
_entity_poly.pdbx_seq_one_letter_code
_entity_poly.pdbx_strand_id
1 'polypeptide(L)'
;MLSHTKGIRPVAPVQWRGLDGLVGVYWEAEGDRDANAYYLSPDPRIVIFFNDVSDCIRVSNRNGAFSGHERPLTRAIYVPAGVPMWTQFTARHRFSHLDLHLHEDRLLRFIAPSLGASAARAVLRRPAETHDIGPIGTLAGMIVDEVANPARHSLYAESLVGSLATALLDIPADAGERASGGRITEAQMNRLISRFEASPHARMTVAEMAETVGLSESWFSEVFRQTTGKTPLQWQLARRVERAKDLLVGSDISVADAATELGFSDQAHLTRVFRQVTGETPAAWRKSARLNAR
;
A
#
# COMPACT_ATOMS: atom_id res chain seq x y z
N MET A 1 17.15 8.27 21.71
CA MET A 1 17.62 6.88 21.50
C MET A 1 18.51 6.48 22.67
N LEU A 2 18.31 5.26 23.21
CA LEU A 2 19.22 4.62 24.15
C LEU A 2 20.13 3.68 23.36
N SER A 3 21.45 3.86 23.47
CA SER A 3 22.43 3.01 22.81
C SER A 3 23.56 2.65 23.76
N HIS A 4 24.04 1.43 23.68
CA HIS A 4 25.21 0.94 24.40
C HIS A 4 26.05 0.08 23.44
N THR A 5 27.33 0.42 23.30
CA THR A 5 28.24 -0.32 22.43
C THR A 5 29.49 -0.72 23.18
N LYS A 6 30.00 -1.94 22.92
CA LYS A 6 31.25 -2.45 23.49
C LYS A 6 32.07 -3.09 22.37
N GLY A 7 33.33 -2.68 22.24
CA GLY A 7 34.25 -3.25 21.25
C GLY A 7 34.02 -2.79 19.82
N ILE A 8 33.18 -1.78 19.61
CA ILE A 8 32.92 -1.15 18.30
C ILE A 8 33.53 0.26 18.34
N ARG A 9 34.30 0.60 17.32
CA ARG A 9 34.94 1.91 17.20
C ARG A 9 34.76 2.49 15.80
N PRO A 10 34.53 3.81 15.68
CA PRO A 10 34.56 4.48 14.37
C PRO A 10 35.98 4.44 13.81
N VAL A 11 36.13 4.29 12.50
CA VAL A 11 37.40 4.31 11.77
C VAL A 11 37.56 5.57 10.91
N ALA A 12 36.46 6.35 10.78
CA ALA A 12 36.42 7.67 10.15
C ALA A 12 35.50 8.59 10.97
N PRO A 13 35.61 9.92 10.81
CA PRO A 13 34.65 10.84 11.42
C PRO A 13 33.22 10.53 11.03
N VAL A 14 32.34 10.54 12.03
CA VAL A 14 30.88 10.31 11.82
C VAL A 14 30.32 11.51 11.08
N GLN A 15 29.60 11.24 10.00
CA GLN A 15 28.89 12.25 9.23
C GLN A 15 27.41 12.20 9.60
N TRP A 16 26.78 13.34 9.81
CA TRP A 16 25.38 13.39 10.15
C TRP A 16 24.70 14.65 9.62
N ARG A 17 23.41 14.54 9.37
CA ARG A 17 22.56 15.67 8.98
C ARG A 17 21.18 15.54 9.62
N GLY A 18 20.73 16.63 10.27
CA GLY A 18 19.35 16.76 10.73
C GLY A 18 18.51 17.46 9.68
N LEU A 19 17.32 16.91 9.43
CA LEU A 19 16.24 17.47 8.64
C LEU A 19 14.97 17.49 9.51
N ASP A 20 13.90 18.15 9.06
CA ASP A 20 12.66 18.18 9.82
C ASP A 20 12.09 16.76 10.02
N GLY A 21 12.14 16.25 11.26
CA GLY A 21 11.68 14.91 11.65
C GLY A 21 12.50 13.74 11.09
N LEU A 22 13.75 14.00 10.69
CA LEU A 22 14.66 12.99 10.16
C LEU A 22 16.09 13.33 10.57
N VAL A 23 16.86 12.34 11.03
CA VAL A 23 18.33 12.42 11.20
C VAL A 23 18.97 11.29 10.44
N GLY A 24 19.84 11.61 9.49
CA GLY A 24 20.69 10.66 8.79
C GLY A 24 22.10 10.67 9.38
N VAL A 25 22.65 9.50 9.69
CA VAL A 25 23.99 9.32 10.24
C VAL A 25 24.73 8.27 9.41
N TYR A 26 25.88 8.63 8.87
CA TYR A 26 26.75 7.70 8.18
C TYR A 26 27.96 7.37 9.03
N TRP A 27 28.25 6.08 9.17
CA TRP A 27 29.32 5.52 9.96
C TRP A 27 30.22 4.64 9.12
N GLU A 28 31.53 4.81 9.31
CA GLU A 28 32.51 3.77 9.03
C GLU A 28 33.06 3.28 10.38
N ALA A 29 32.92 2.02 10.67
CA ALA A 29 33.29 1.45 11.95
C ALA A 29 33.91 0.06 11.81
N GLU A 30 34.56 -0.37 12.90
CA GLU A 30 35.10 -1.70 13.05
C GLU A 30 34.69 -2.26 14.40
N GLY A 31 34.20 -3.49 14.41
CA GLY A 31 33.90 -4.27 15.61
C GLY A 31 34.93 -5.37 15.78
N ASP A 32 35.42 -5.54 17.00
CA ASP A 32 36.26 -6.68 17.35
C ASP A 32 35.42 -7.94 17.49
N ARG A 33 36.04 -9.13 17.54
CA ARG A 33 35.33 -10.34 17.91
C ARG A 33 34.70 -10.17 19.30
N ASP A 34 33.47 -10.64 19.47
CA ASP A 34 32.64 -10.51 20.68
C ASP A 34 32.19 -9.07 21.00
N ALA A 35 32.50 -8.11 20.11
CA ALA A 35 31.90 -6.78 20.17
C ALA A 35 30.38 -6.88 20.14
N ASN A 36 29.69 -6.01 20.87
CA ASN A 36 28.26 -6.03 20.95
C ASN A 36 27.66 -4.63 21.03
N ALA A 37 26.41 -4.51 20.62
CA ALA A 37 25.66 -3.29 20.79
C ALA A 37 24.20 -3.54 21.13
N TYR A 38 23.61 -2.61 21.84
CA TYR A 38 22.20 -2.55 22.15
C TYR A 38 21.64 -1.21 21.71
N TYR A 39 20.49 -1.25 21.07
CA TYR A 39 19.80 -0.05 20.61
C TYR A 39 18.32 -0.14 20.94
N LEU A 40 17.75 0.95 21.46
CA LEU A 40 16.32 1.16 21.66
C LEU A 40 15.99 2.60 21.29
N SER A 41 15.10 2.79 20.30
CA SER A 41 14.68 4.12 19.87
C SER A 41 13.18 4.30 20.10
N PRO A 42 12.73 5.47 20.58
CA PRO A 42 11.31 5.81 20.61
C PRO A 42 10.74 6.05 19.20
N ASP A 43 11.60 6.29 18.21
CA ASP A 43 11.25 6.51 16.82
C ASP A 43 11.72 5.34 15.94
N PRO A 44 11.05 5.08 14.80
CA PRO A 44 11.49 4.09 13.83
C PRO A 44 12.89 4.39 13.29
N ARG A 45 13.60 3.32 12.91
CA ARG A 45 14.93 3.41 12.29
C ARG A 45 15.01 2.59 11.02
N ILE A 46 15.79 3.09 10.05
CA ILE A 46 16.24 2.32 8.90
C ILE A 46 17.77 2.26 8.95
N VAL A 47 18.32 1.05 8.93
CA VAL A 47 19.76 0.83 8.95
C VAL A 47 20.15 0.09 7.68
N ILE A 48 21.14 0.62 6.94
CA ILE A 48 21.59 0.05 5.68
C ILE A 48 23.10 -0.11 5.71
N PHE A 49 23.57 -1.36 5.55
CA PHE A 49 24.97 -1.71 5.45
C PHE A 49 25.41 -1.77 3.99
N PHE A 50 26.48 -1.07 3.65
CA PHE A 50 27.01 -1.02 2.29
C PHE A 50 27.85 -2.24 1.93
N ASN A 51 28.37 -2.95 2.90
CA ASN A 51 29.06 -4.24 2.74
C ASN A 51 28.27 -5.36 3.42
N ASP A 52 28.60 -6.61 3.08
CA ASP A 52 27.97 -7.76 3.71
C ASP A 52 28.44 -7.91 5.15
N VAL A 53 27.51 -8.07 6.07
CA VAL A 53 27.71 -8.21 7.50
C VAL A 53 27.15 -9.53 8.05
N SER A 54 26.48 -10.31 7.21
CA SER A 54 25.69 -11.48 7.62
C SER A 54 26.53 -12.59 8.22
N ASP A 55 27.75 -12.79 7.75
CA ASP A 55 28.67 -13.82 8.28
C ASP A 55 29.31 -13.44 9.62
N CYS A 56 29.42 -12.12 9.87
CA CYS A 56 30.20 -11.60 11.00
C CYS A 56 29.35 -11.00 12.11
N ILE A 57 28.08 -10.67 11.85
CA ILE A 57 27.23 -10.01 12.85
C ILE A 57 25.92 -10.79 13.02
N ARG A 58 25.58 -11.08 14.27
CA ARG A 58 24.30 -11.67 14.69
C ARG A 58 23.40 -10.62 15.28
N VAL A 59 22.08 -10.74 15.08
CA VAL A 59 21.08 -9.81 15.61
C VAL A 59 19.97 -10.56 16.34
N SER A 60 19.46 -9.95 17.41
CA SER A 60 18.27 -10.37 18.14
C SER A 60 17.40 -9.18 18.50
N ASN A 61 16.07 -9.35 18.43
CA ASN A 61 15.08 -8.35 18.85
C ASN A 61 14.37 -8.74 20.16
N ARG A 62 14.84 -9.79 20.85
CA ARG A 62 14.25 -10.28 22.10
C ARG A 62 15.03 -9.79 23.31
N ASN A 63 14.31 -9.46 24.40
CA ASN A 63 14.95 -9.17 25.68
C ASN A 63 15.69 -10.42 26.20
N GLY A 64 16.94 -10.25 26.61
CA GLY A 64 17.79 -11.35 27.08
C GLY A 64 18.74 -11.87 26.01
N ALA A 65 19.34 -10.97 25.26
CA ALA A 65 20.39 -11.13 24.27
C ALA A 65 20.96 -12.55 24.12
N PHE A 66 20.99 -13.08 22.91
CA PHE A 66 21.77 -14.28 22.53
C PHE A 66 21.45 -15.57 23.33
N SER A 67 20.18 -15.94 23.36
CA SER A 67 19.69 -17.19 23.98
C SER A 67 19.32 -18.27 22.95
N GLY A 68 20.06 -18.34 21.83
CA GLY A 68 19.81 -19.32 20.75
C GLY A 68 18.75 -18.90 19.74
N HIS A 69 18.39 -17.62 19.69
CA HIS A 69 17.43 -17.05 18.75
C HIS A 69 18.03 -15.94 17.88
N GLU A 70 19.36 -15.93 17.78
CA GLU A 70 20.08 -15.00 16.93
C GLU A 70 19.98 -15.43 15.48
N ARG A 71 19.88 -14.42 14.60
CA ARG A 71 19.93 -14.60 13.14
C ARG A 71 21.05 -13.76 12.54
N PRO A 72 21.53 -14.11 11.34
CA PRO A 72 22.44 -13.23 10.60
C PRO A 72 21.83 -11.84 10.45
N LEU A 73 22.66 -10.82 10.59
CA LEU A 73 22.26 -9.45 10.33
C LEU A 73 22.10 -9.25 8.83
N THR A 74 20.99 -8.71 8.37
CA THR A 74 20.74 -8.40 6.96
C THR A 74 21.29 -7.04 6.58
N ARG A 75 21.42 -6.76 5.27
CA ARG A 75 22.03 -5.52 4.78
C ARG A 75 21.12 -4.30 4.88
N ALA A 76 19.81 -4.47 4.85
CA ALA A 76 18.85 -3.38 5.10
C ALA A 76 17.79 -3.83 6.09
N ILE A 77 17.50 -2.99 7.08
CA ILE A 77 16.60 -3.32 8.20
C ILE A 77 15.76 -2.08 8.52
N TYR A 78 14.45 -2.28 8.64
CA TYR A 78 13.54 -1.36 9.30
C TYR A 78 13.22 -1.86 10.70
N VAL A 79 13.49 -1.03 11.69
CA VAL A 79 13.23 -1.31 13.10
C VAL A 79 12.09 -0.40 13.58
N PRO A 80 10.91 -0.93 13.91
CA PRO A 80 9.80 -0.14 14.45
C PRO A 80 10.17 0.58 15.75
N ALA A 81 9.43 1.64 16.06
CA ALA A 81 9.55 2.36 17.33
C ALA A 81 9.39 1.41 18.54
N GLY A 82 10.24 1.56 19.54
CA GLY A 82 10.20 0.77 20.77
C GLY A 82 10.67 -0.68 20.64
N VAL A 83 11.11 -1.11 19.46
CA VAL A 83 11.66 -2.47 19.27
C VAL A 83 13.15 -2.47 19.61
N PRO A 84 13.60 -3.29 20.59
CA PRO A 84 15.01 -3.39 20.92
C PRO A 84 15.77 -4.14 19.83
N MET A 85 17.04 -3.76 19.62
CA MET A 85 17.96 -4.44 18.72
C MET A 85 19.27 -4.73 19.43
N TRP A 86 19.63 -5.99 19.52
CA TRP A 86 20.89 -6.46 20.04
C TRP A 86 21.75 -6.98 18.89
N THR A 87 23.03 -6.61 18.85
CA THR A 87 23.98 -7.13 17.85
C THR A 87 25.21 -7.71 18.54
N GLN A 88 25.80 -8.77 17.98
CA GLN A 88 27.04 -9.38 18.43
C GLN A 88 27.91 -9.77 17.25
N PHE A 89 29.20 -9.49 17.33
CA PHE A 89 30.20 -9.83 16.34
C PHE A 89 30.78 -11.22 16.62
N THR A 90 30.75 -12.09 15.63
CA THR A 90 31.37 -13.43 15.70
C THR A 90 32.83 -13.41 15.25
N ALA A 91 33.23 -12.38 14.51
CA ALA A 91 34.60 -12.11 14.05
C ALA A 91 34.83 -10.62 13.99
N ARG A 92 36.12 -10.20 13.97
CA ARG A 92 36.50 -8.82 13.70
C ARG A 92 36.03 -8.45 12.29
N HIS A 93 35.31 -7.32 12.18
CA HIS A 93 34.74 -6.92 10.90
C HIS A 93 34.67 -5.38 10.79
N ARG A 94 35.10 -4.87 9.64
CA ARG A 94 34.93 -3.46 9.26
C ARG A 94 33.69 -3.31 8.41
N PHE A 95 32.87 -2.32 8.70
CA PHE A 95 31.60 -2.08 8.01
C PHE A 95 31.33 -0.59 7.88
N SER A 96 30.49 -0.24 6.91
CA SER A 96 29.92 1.08 6.78
C SER A 96 28.40 0.98 6.70
N HIS A 97 27.71 1.90 7.34
CA HIS A 97 26.26 1.91 7.33
C HIS A 97 25.69 3.33 7.42
N LEU A 98 24.52 3.47 6.81
CA LEU A 98 23.63 4.61 6.97
C LEU A 98 22.56 4.25 8.01
N ASP A 99 22.40 5.09 9.02
CA ASP A 99 21.37 4.98 10.05
C ASP A 99 20.42 6.17 9.93
N LEU A 100 19.17 5.92 9.60
CA LEU A 100 18.13 6.93 9.47
C LEU A 100 17.19 6.83 10.67
N HIS A 101 17.12 7.90 11.46
CA HIS A 101 16.15 8.06 12.54
C HIS A 101 15.00 8.92 12.02
N LEU A 102 13.79 8.40 12.08
CA LEU A 102 12.63 9.00 11.44
C LEU A 102 11.49 9.15 12.44
N HIS A 103 10.92 10.34 12.59
CA HIS A 103 9.64 10.44 13.28
C HIS A 103 8.55 9.65 12.56
N GLU A 104 7.74 8.89 13.30
CA GLU A 104 6.66 8.06 12.74
C GLU A 104 5.72 8.88 11.84
N ASP A 105 5.40 10.11 12.24
CA ASP A 105 4.53 11.00 11.46
C ASP A 105 5.12 11.35 10.07
N ARG A 106 6.44 11.34 9.93
CA ARG A 106 7.07 11.54 8.61
C ARG A 106 6.85 10.34 7.70
N LEU A 107 7.06 9.14 8.20
CA LEU A 107 6.76 7.92 7.45
C LEU A 107 5.27 7.83 7.10
N LEU A 108 4.38 8.15 8.04
CA LEU A 108 2.95 8.19 7.79
C LEU A 108 2.59 9.16 6.66
N ARG A 109 3.20 10.34 6.60
CA ARG A 109 2.96 11.29 5.49
C ARG A 109 3.32 10.73 4.11
N PHE A 110 4.32 9.85 4.02
CA PHE A 110 4.68 9.20 2.77
C PHE A 110 3.71 8.08 2.38
N ILE A 111 3.31 7.23 3.34
CA ILE A 111 2.60 6.00 3.01
C ILE A 111 1.08 6.06 3.24
N ALA A 112 0.59 6.90 4.16
CA ALA A 112 -0.83 6.97 4.45
C ALA A 112 -1.71 7.51 3.30
N PRO A 113 -1.26 8.44 2.43
CA PRO A 113 -2.04 8.85 1.27
C PRO A 113 -2.40 7.69 0.33
N SER A 114 -1.53 6.68 0.23
CA SER A 114 -1.74 5.51 -0.63
C SER A 114 -2.39 4.32 0.10
N LEU A 115 -2.12 4.14 1.40
CA LEU A 115 -2.58 2.97 2.17
C LEU A 115 -3.80 3.23 3.06
N GLY A 116 -4.07 4.50 3.39
CA GLY A 116 -4.94 4.86 4.50
C GLY A 116 -4.22 4.77 5.86
N ALA A 117 -4.65 5.58 6.82
CA ALA A 117 -3.95 5.75 8.10
C ALA A 117 -3.83 4.45 8.93
N SER A 118 -4.86 3.60 8.92
CA SER A 118 -4.85 2.33 9.68
C SER A 118 -3.85 1.32 9.10
N ALA A 119 -3.87 1.11 7.78
CA ALA A 119 -2.96 0.18 7.11
C ALA A 119 -1.51 0.68 7.17
N ALA A 120 -1.29 1.98 7.00
CA ALA A 120 0.02 2.59 7.14
C ALA A 120 0.63 2.33 8.53
N ARG A 121 -0.13 2.56 9.60
CA ARG A 121 0.32 2.24 10.97
C ARG A 121 0.57 0.74 11.17
N ALA A 122 -0.23 -0.14 10.56
CA ALA A 122 -0.01 -1.58 10.64
C ALA A 122 1.31 -1.99 9.96
N VAL A 123 1.66 -1.39 8.81
CA VAL A 123 2.95 -1.59 8.14
C VAL A 123 4.10 -1.11 9.02
N LEU A 124 4.02 0.09 9.60
CA LEU A 124 5.08 0.66 10.43
C LEU A 124 5.32 -0.09 11.76
N ARG A 125 4.40 -0.92 12.20
CA ARG A 125 4.60 -1.78 13.39
C ARG A 125 5.33 -3.08 13.10
N ARG A 126 5.56 -3.42 11.84
CA ARG A 126 6.23 -4.67 11.44
C ARG A 126 7.67 -4.38 11.07
N PRO A 127 8.64 -5.14 11.62
CA PRO A 127 10.01 -5.06 11.13
C PRO A 127 10.06 -5.58 9.69
N ALA A 128 10.93 -4.97 8.89
CA ALA A 128 11.22 -5.42 7.53
C ALA A 128 12.72 -5.51 7.34
N GLU A 129 13.18 -6.48 6.55
CA GLU A 129 14.61 -6.67 6.31
C GLU A 129 14.87 -7.37 4.98
N THR A 130 16.00 -7.07 4.36
CA THR A 130 16.45 -7.72 3.13
C THR A 130 17.97 -7.80 3.02
N HIS A 131 18.46 -8.86 2.39
CA HIS A 131 19.87 -8.99 1.98
C HIS A 131 20.16 -8.32 0.64
N ASP A 132 19.18 -8.36 -0.27
CA ASP A 132 19.29 -7.69 -1.56
C ASP A 132 18.96 -6.19 -1.40
N ILE A 133 19.98 -5.36 -1.59
CA ILE A 133 19.84 -3.90 -1.45
C ILE A 133 19.96 -3.16 -2.78
N GLY A 134 19.93 -3.82 -3.92
CA GLY A 134 20.10 -3.20 -5.24
C GLY A 134 19.60 -1.75 -5.35
N PRO A 135 18.30 -1.50 -5.55
CA PRO A 135 17.74 -0.14 -5.60
C PRO A 135 17.88 0.61 -4.26
N ILE A 136 17.73 -0.07 -3.11
CA ILE A 136 17.86 0.50 -1.76
C ILE A 136 19.28 1.03 -1.55
N GLY A 137 20.31 0.27 -1.97
CA GLY A 137 21.72 0.68 -1.86
C GLY A 137 22.03 1.92 -2.69
N THR A 138 21.45 2.04 -3.88
CA THR A 138 21.58 3.25 -4.73
C THR A 138 20.97 4.46 -4.04
N LEU A 139 19.76 4.36 -3.53
CA LEU A 139 19.10 5.44 -2.78
C LEU A 139 19.87 5.81 -1.51
N ALA A 140 20.37 4.81 -0.78
CA ALA A 140 21.18 5.02 0.41
C ALA A 140 22.48 5.77 0.10
N GLY A 141 23.16 5.43 -0.99
CA GLY A 141 24.36 6.15 -1.46
C GLY A 141 24.07 7.63 -1.74
N MET A 142 22.96 7.93 -2.44
CA MET A 142 22.53 9.31 -2.70
C MET A 142 22.19 10.07 -1.41
N ILE A 143 21.66 9.40 -0.39
CA ILE A 143 21.40 10.00 0.92
C ILE A 143 22.72 10.27 1.65
N VAL A 144 23.69 9.36 1.60
CA VAL A 144 25.02 9.58 2.20
C VAL A 144 25.71 10.79 1.57
N ASP A 145 25.62 10.95 0.25
CA ASP A 145 26.17 12.13 -0.44
C ASP A 145 25.52 13.43 0.06
N GLU A 146 24.21 13.43 0.27
CA GLU A 146 23.50 14.59 0.81
C GLU A 146 23.75 14.81 2.31
N VAL A 147 24.07 13.77 3.08
CA VAL A 147 24.51 13.88 4.48
C VAL A 147 25.91 14.52 4.55
N ALA A 148 26.83 14.08 3.70
CA ALA A 148 28.20 14.55 3.66
C ALA A 148 28.31 15.97 3.07
N ASN A 149 27.62 16.25 1.98
CA ASN A 149 27.71 17.47 1.20
C ASN A 149 26.31 17.97 0.80
N PRO A 150 25.61 18.66 1.70
CA PRO A 150 24.26 19.16 1.42
C PRO A 150 24.29 20.17 0.26
N ALA A 151 23.89 19.74 -0.93
CA ALA A 151 23.93 20.58 -2.13
C ALA A 151 22.53 20.97 -2.62
N ARG A 152 21.47 20.26 -2.17
CA ARG A 152 20.11 20.44 -2.68
C ARG A 152 19.15 20.84 -1.58
N HIS A 153 17.95 21.30 -1.98
CA HIS A 153 16.86 21.59 -1.05
C HIS A 153 16.51 20.34 -0.22
N SER A 154 16.14 20.51 1.06
CA SER A 154 15.80 19.42 2.00
C SER A 154 14.78 18.43 1.43
N LEU A 155 13.85 18.91 0.60
CA LEU A 155 12.86 18.07 -0.08
C LEU A 155 13.48 16.93 -0.91
N TYR A 156 14.69 17.15 -1.46
CA TYR A 156 15.38 16.10 -2.21
C TYR A 156 15.78 14.93 -1.30
N ALA A 157 16.45 15.21 -0.18
CA ALA A 157 16.84 14.20 0.80
C ALA A 157 15.60 13.51 1.41
N GLU A 158 14.55 14.27 1.71
CA GLU A 158 13.29 13.74 2.21
C GLU A 158 12.62 12.78 1.22
N SER A 159 12.63 13.13 -0.07
CA SER A 159 12.08 12.28 -1.14
C SER A 159 12.87 10.98 -1.30
N LEU A 160 14.20 11.04 -1.22
CA LEU A 160 15.06 9.85 -1.24
C LEU A 160 14.76 8.92 -0.06
N VAL A 161 14.61 9.46 1.15
CA VAL A 161 14.26 8.68 2.34
C VAL A 161 12.86 8.08 2.21
N GLY A 162 11.88 8.81 1.68
CA GLY A 162 10.55 8.29 1.41
C GLY A 162 10.57 7.12 0.42
N SER A 163 11.31 7.27 -0.69
CA SER A 163 11.48 6.22 -1.70
C SER A 163 12.19 4.99 -1.13
N LEU A 164 13.24 5.20 -0.32
CA LEU A 164 13.96 4.13 0.36
C LEU A 164 13.07 3.40 1.36
N ALA A 165 12.29 4.12 2.17
CA ALA A 165 11.37 3.54 3.12
C ALA A 165 10.29 2.68 2.42
N THR A 166 9.71 3.17 1.31
CA THR A 166 8.72 2.41 0.55
C THR A 166 9.30 1.19 -0.16
N ALA A 167 10.58 1.22 -0.53
CA ALA A 167 11.27 0.06 -1.11
C ALA A 167 11.63 -1.02 -0.08
N LEU A 168 11.85 -0.63 1.19
CA LEU A 168 12.21 -1.56 2.26
C LEU A 168 11.00 -2.12 3.01
N LEU A 169 9.96 -1.27 3.22
CA LEU A 169 8.76 -1.70 3.94
C LEU A 169 7.98 -2.71 3.11
N ASP A 170 7.50 -3.77 3.77
CA ASP A 170 6.63 -4.78 3.14
C ASP A 170 5.23 -4.17 2.91
N ILE A 171 5.13 -3.36 1.87
CA ILE A 171 3.89 -2.74 1.44
C ILE A 171 3.25 -3.66 0.39
N PRO A 172 2.06 -4.25 0.69
CA PRO A 172 1.38 -5.10 -0.29
C PRO A 172 1.14 -4.35 -1.60
N ALA A 173 1.49 -4.95 -2.73
CA ALA A 173 1.36 -4.33 -4.05
C ALA A 173 -0.07 -3.87 -4.37
N ASP A 174 -1.08 -4.54 -3.80
CA ASP A 174 -2.50 -4.22 -3.90
C ASP A 174 -2.97 -3.19 -2.86
N ALA A 175 -2.10 -2.75 -1.95
CA ALA A 175 -2.46 -1.81 -0.89
C ALA A 175 -2.75 -0.41 -1.44
N GLY A 176 -2.09 0.01 -2.51
CA GLY A 176 -2.35 1.27 -3.22
C GLY A 176 -3.74 1.31 -3.87
N GLU A 177 -4.25 0.17 -4.30
CA GLU A 177 -5.61 0.04 -4.81
C GLU A 177 -6.67 0.15 -3.70
N ARG A 178 -6.33 -0.18 -2.44
CA ARG A 178 -7.23 -0.11 -1.28
C ARG A 178 -7.36 1.29 -0.69
N ALA A 179 -6.45 2.18 -0.99
CA ALA A 179 -6.31 3.48 -0.34
C ALA A 179 -6.44 4.69 -1.25
N SER A 180 -7.08 4.56 -2.41
CA SER A 180 -7.45 5.72 -3.22
C SER A 180 -8.54 6.51 -2.46
N GLY A 181 -8.10 7.38 -1.55
CA GLY A 181 -8.84 8.47 -0.91
C GLY A 181 -10.37 8.39 -0.86
N GLY A 182 -10.93 7.29 -0.34
CA GLY A 182 -12.39 7.12 -0.24
C GLY A 182 -13.13 6.94 -1.58
N ARG A 183 -12.44 6.54 -2.66
CA ARG A 183 -13.05 6.29 -3.98
C ARG A 183 -12.66 4.94 -4.55
N ILE A 184 -13.55 4.37 -5.35
CA ILE A 184 -13.25 3.18 -6.18
C ILE A 184 -12.31 3.62 -7.31
N THR A 185 -11.18 2.91 -7.48
CA THR A 185 -10.25 3.16 -8.59
C THR A 185 -10.85 2.75 -9.93
N GLU A 186 -10.30 3.26 -11.02
CA GLU A 186 -10.71 2.87 -12.37
C GLU A 186 -10.51 1.36 -12.60
N ALA A 187 -9.38 0.79 -12.14
CA ALA A 187 -9.11 -0.64 -12.24
C ALA A 187 -10.13 -1.48 -11.44
N GLN A 188 -10.50 -1.05 -10.24
CA GLN A 188 -11.54 -1.69 -9.44
C GLN A 188 -12.92 -1.59 -10.11
N MET A 189 -13.26 -0.43 -10.67
CA MET A 189 -14.50 -0.24 -11.41
C MET A 189 -14.56 -1.13 -12.65
N ASN A 190 -13.48 -1.24 -13.40
CA ASN A 190 -13.39 -2.11 -14.58
C ASN A 190 -13.57 -3.59 -14.21
N ARG A 191 -13.01 -4.04 -13.09
CA ARG A 191 -13.25 -5.41 -12.56
C ARG A 191 -14.74 -5.66 -12.24
N LEU A 192 -15.40 -4.69 -11.60
CA LEU A 192 -16.85 -4.78 -11.32
C LEU A 192 -17.70 -4.84 -12.60
N ILE A 193 -17.35 -3.99 -13.57
CA ILE A 193 -18.03 -3.95 -14.87
C ILE A 193 -17.87 -5.30 -15.58
N SER A 194 -16.63 -5.80 -15.72
CA SER A 194 -16.35 -7.08 -16.38
C SER A 194 -17.09 -8.26 -15.72
N ARG A 195 -17.10 -8.30 -14.37
CA ARG A 195 -17.82 -9.34 -13.64
C ARG A 195 -19.34 -9.25 -13.83
N PHE A 196 -19.89 -8.04 -13.83
CA PHE A 196 -21.31 -7.81 -14.10
C PHE A 196 -21.69 -8.22 -15.54
N GLU A 197 -20.85 -7.90 -16.52
CA GLU A 197 -21.08 -8.22 -17.93
C GLU A 197 -20.97 -9.72 -18.24
N ALA A 198 -20.14 -10.45 -17.48
CA ALA A 198 -20.02 -11.89 -17.60
C ALA A 198 -21.32 -12.65 -17.19
N SER A 199 -22.15 -12.06 -16.32
CA SER A 199 -23.40 -12.68 -15.85
C SER A 199 -24.49 -11.62 -15.60
N PRO A 200 -25.03 -10.98 -16.62
CA PRO A 200 -25.93 -9.83 -16.47
C PRO A 200 -27.27 -10.15 -15.78
N HIS A 201 -27.70 -11.39 -15.86
CA HIS A 201 -28.92 -11.91 -15.19
C HIS A 201 -28.68 -12.19 -13.70
N ALA A 202 -27.44 -12.47 -13.30
CA ALA A 202 -27.13 -12.76 -11.90
C ALA A 202 -27.10 -11.46 -11.08
N ARG A 203 -27.78 -11.48 -9.94
CA ARG A 203 -27.75 -10.37 -8.98
C ARG A 203 -26.52 -10.54 -8.10
N MET A 204 -25.57 -9.60 -8.21
CA MET A 204 -24.44 -9.56 -7.30
C MET A 204 -24.86 -8.96 -5.96
N THR A 205 -24.54 -9.61 -4.86
CA THR A 205 -24.67 -9.05 -3.52
C THR A 205 -23.60 -7.97 -3.27
N VAL A 206 -23.82 -7.14 -2.25
CA VAL A 206 -22.82 -6.14 -1.83
C VAL A 206 -21.51 -6.83 -1.41
N ALA A 207 -21.61 -8.00 -0.73
CA ALA A 207 -20.49 -8.83 -0.35
C ALA A 207 -19.64 -9.26 -1.55
N GLU A 208 -20.26 -9.81 -2.58
CA GLU A 208 -19.58 -10.26 -3.81
C GLU A 208 -18.94 -9.10 -4.58
N MET A 209 -19.59 -7.92 -4.59
CA MET A 209 -19.02 -6.73 -5.20
C MET A 209 -17.82 -6.23 -4.41
N ALA A 210 -17.92 -6.20 -3.08
CA ALA A 210 -16.83 -5.81 -2.18
C ALA A 210 -15.63 -6.76 -2.31
N GLU A 211 -15.87 -8.07 -2.33
CA GLU A 211 -14.86 -9.10 -2.56
C GLU A 211 -14.14 -8.92 -3.90
N THR A 212 -14.88 -8.62 -4.99
CA THR A 212 -14.34 -8.39 -6.33
C THR A 212 -13.27 -7.29 -6.35
N VAL A 213 -13.39 -6.30 -5.45
CA VAL A 213 -12.46 -5.16 -5.35
C VAL A 213 -11.58 -5.18 -4.10
N GLY A 214 -11.65 -6.27 -3.31
CA GLY A 214 -10.80 -6.47 -2.13
C GLY A 214 -11.13 -5.51 -0.97
N LEU A 215 -12.40 -5.13 -0.79
CA LEU A 215 -12.88 -4.24 0.27
C LEU A 215 -13.85 -4.97 1.21
N SER A 216 -14.00 -4.46 2.45
CA SER A 216 -15.12 -4.87 3.30
C SER A 216 -16.45 -4.31 2.76
N GLU A 217 -17.57 -4.99 3.01
CA GLU A 217 -18.90 -4.55 2.54
C GLU A 217 -19.26 -3.13 2.97
N SER A 218 -18.98 -2.81 4.23
CA SER A 218 -19.26 -1.50 4.81
C SER A 218 -18.46 -0.39 4.12
N TRP A 219 -17.15 -0.61 3.96
CA TRP A 219 -16.27 0.34 3.29
C TRP A 219 -16.56 0.45 1.80
N PHE A 220 -16.81 -0.68 1.14
CA PHE A 220 -17.21 -0.71 -0.27
C PHE A 220 -18.46 0.14 -0.54
N SER A 221 -19.50 -0.03 0.26
CA SER A 221 -20.77 0.71 0.10
C SER A 221 -20.56 2.23 0.18
N GLU A 222 -19.72 2.68 1.12
CA GLU A 222 -19.38 4.08 1.32
C GLU A 222 -18.60 4.65 0.13
N VAL A 223 -17.45 4.03 -0.21
CA VAL A 223 -16.59 4.53 -1.30
C VAL A 223 -17.23 4.40 -2.67
N PHE A 224 -18.07 3.36 -2.87
CA PHE A 224 -18.82 3.17 -4.11
C PHE A 224 -19.81 4.30 -4.33
N ARG A 225 -20.57 4.67 -3.28
CA ARG A 225 -21.51 5.78 -3.33
C ARG A 225 -20.81 7.12 -3.54
N GLN A 226 -19.69 7.35 -2.88
CA GLN A 226 -18.87 8.56 -3.06
C GLN A 226 -18.31 8.67 -4.49
N THR A 227 -17.97 7.54 -5.11
CA THR A 227 -17.41 7.49 -6.47
C THR A 227 -18.47 7.66 -7.55
N THR A 228 -19.58 6.93 -7.41
CA THR A 228 -20.60 6.79 -8.49
C THR A 228 -21.83 7.66 -8.28
N GLY A 229 -22.02 8.22 -7.09
CA GLY A 229 -23.25 8.91 -6.68
C GLY A 229 -24.45 7.96 -6.47
N LYS A 230 -24.26 6.63 -6.60
CA LYS A 230 -25.32 5.61 -6.54
C LYS A 230 -24.96 4.54 -5.52
N THR A 231 -25.98 3.91 -4.93
CA THR A 231 -25.75 2.67 -4.18
C THR A 231 -25.39 1.52 -5.14
N PRO A 232 -24.69 0.46 -4.65
CA PRO A 232 -24.38 -0.73 -5.48
C PRO A 232 -25.59 -1.32 -6.19
N LEU A 233 -26.73 -1.41 -5.50
CA LEU A 233 -27.98 -1.90 -6.09
C LEU A 233 -28.52 -0.96 -7.19
N GLN A 234 -28.56 0.34 -6.94
CA GLN A 234 -29.00 1.33 -7.93
C GLN A 234 -28.12 1.32 -9.19
N TRP A 235 -26.82 1.12 -9.01
CA TRP A 235 -25.87 1.02 -10.13
C TRP A 235 -26.13 -0.23 -10.96
N GLN A 236 -26.32 -1.40 -10.34
CA GLN A 236 -26.68 -2.65 -11.05
C GLN A 236 -27.99 -2.50 -11.83
N LEU A 237 -29.00 -1.91 -11.21
CA LEU A 237 -30.30 -1.70 -11.87
C LEU A 237 -30.17 -0.73 -13.06
N ALA A 238 -29.40 0.34 -12.92
CA ALA A 238 -29.12 1.26 -14.03
C ALA A 238 -28.39 0.57 -15.19
N ARG A 239 -27.38 -0.28 -14.92
CA ARG A 239 -26.69 -1.08 -15.94
C ARG A 239 -27.63 -2.04 -16.67
N ARG A 240 -28.54 -2.70 -15.95
CA ARG A 240 -29.56 -3.58 -16.57
C ARG A 240 -30.53 -2.79 -17.44
N VAL A 241 -30.87 -1.56 -17.06
CA VAL A 241 -31.71 -0.70 -17.88
C VAL A 241 -31.02 -0.30 -19.18
N GLU A 242 -29.71 0.04 -19.13
CA GLU A 242 -28.94 0.31 -20.36
C GLU A 242 -28.95 -0.90 -21.30
N ARG A 243 -28.74 -2.11 -20.76
CA ARG A 243 -28.80 -3.34 -21.55
C ARG A 243 -30.22 -3.64 -22.06
N ALA A 244 -31.27 -3.28 -21.30
CA ALA A 244 -32.64 -3.37 -21.77
C ALA A 244 -32.90 -2.46 -22.96
N LYS A 245 -32.33 -1.25 -22.99
CA LYS A 245 -32.43 -0.35 -24.15
C LYS A 245 -31.90 -1.01 -25.41
N ASP A 246 -30.70 -1.61 -25.31
CA ASP A 246 -30.04 -2.27 -26.45
C ASP A 246 -30.87 -3.44 -26.97
N LEU A 247 -31.35 -4.31 -26.07
CA LEU A 247 -32.20 -5.45 -26.41
C LEU A 247 -33.50 -5.03 -27.05
N LEU A 248 -34.18 -4.02 -26.50
CA LEU A 248 -35.47 -3.53 -26.99
C LEU A 248 -35.38 -2.86 -28.38
N VAL A 249 -34.23 -2.28 -28.73
CA VAL A 249 -34.02 -1.67 -30.06
C VAL A 249 -33.48 -2.69 -31.06
N GLY A 250 -32.54 -3.54 -30.64
CA GLY A 250 -31.84 -4.50 -31.49
C GLY A 250 -32.56 -5.79 -31.78
N SER A 251 -33.72 -6.06 -31.10
CA SER A 251 -34.49 -7.27 -31.30
C SER A 251 -36.01 -7.04 -31.14
N ASP A 252 -36.80 -8.07 -31.49
CA ASP A 252 -38.27 -8.05 -31.28
C ASP A 252 -38.66 -8.69 -29.95
N ILE A 253 -37.75 -8.83 -29.00
CA ILE A 253 -38.00 -9.42 -27.69
C ILE A 253 -39.16 -8.73 -26.96
N SER A 254 -40.03 -9.48 -26.29
CA SER A 254 -41.08 -8.89 -25.47
C SER A 254 -40.50 -8.20 -24.23
N VAL A 255 -41.23 -7.26 -23.65
CA VAL A 255 -40.78 -6.61 -22.39
C VAL A 255 -40.72 -7.61 -21.24
N ALA A 256 -41.57 -8.63 -21.26
CA ALA A 256 -41.58 -9.71 -20.28
C ALA A 256 -40.33 -10.61 -20.40
N ASP A 257 -39.99 -11.00 -21.62
CA ASP A 257 -38.79 -11.82 -21.87
C ASP A 257 -37.52 -11.05 -21.58
N ALA A 258 -37.46 -9.76 -21.93
CA ALA A 258 -36.35 -8.89 -21.57
C ALA A 258 -36.18 -8.73 -20.05
N ALA A 259 -37.30 -8.70 -19.30
CA ALA A 259 -37.23 -8.67 -17.83
C ALA A 259 -36.61 -9.96 -17.28
N THR A 260 -37.00 -11.12 -17.80
CA THR A 260 -36.44 -12.41 -17.41
C THR A 260 -34.99 -12.54 -17.77
N GLU A 261 -34.60 -12.20 -19.00
CA GLU A 261 -33.23 -12.25 -19.47
C GLU A 261 -32.26 -11.36 -18.66
N LEU A 262 -32.75 -10.22 -18.18
CA LEU A 262 -31.95 -9.27 -17.40
C LEU A 262 -32.06 -9.47 -15.89
N GLY A 263 -32.73 -10.53 -15.41
CA GLY A 263 -32.80 -10.86 -13.98
C GLY A 263 -33.67 -9.90 -13.17
N PHE A 264 -34.71 -9.30 -13.77
CA PHE A 264 -35.81 -8.66 -13.04
C PHE A 264 -36.80 -9.70 -12.54
N SER A 265 -37.48 -9.43 -11.43
CA SER A 265 -38.49 -10.37 -10.88
C SER A 265 -39.67 -10.59 -11.81
N ASP A 266 -40.06 -9.54 -12.54
CA ASP A 266 -41.20 -9.55 -13.47
C ASP A 266 -41.13 -8.30 -14.39
N GLN A 267 -42.03 -8.27 -15.37
CA GLN A 267 -42.18 -7.14 -16.30
C GLN A 267 -42.54 -5.83 -15.59
N ALA A 268 -43.34 -5.88 -14.52
CA ALA A 268 -43.76 -4.67 -13.80
C ALA A 268 -42.53 -4.02 -13.06
N HIS A 269 -41.68 -4.87 -12.52
CA HIS A 269 -40.43 -4.43 -11.90
C HIS A 269 -39.52 -3.78 -12.92
N LEU A 270 -39.26 -4.42 -14.06
CA LEU A 270 -38.47 -3.78 -15.15
C LEU A 270 -39.12 -2.45 -15.56
N THR A 271 -40.42 -2.40 -15.80
CA THR A 271 -41.10 -1.18 -16.25
C THR A 271 -40.95 -0.02 -15.25
N ARG A 272 -41.06 -0.30 -13.95
CA ARG A 272 -40.90 0.66 -12.88
C ARG A 272 -39.46 1.22 -12.83
N VAL A 273 -38.47 0.33 -12.82
CA VAL A 273 -37.07 0.71 -12.76
C VAL A 273 -36.60 1.44 -14.02
N PHE A 274 -37.05 0.96 -15.19
CA PHE A 274 -36.77 1.57 -16.46
C PHE A 274 -37.31 3.01 -16.52
N ARG A 275 -38.57 3.21 -16.11
CA ARG A 275 -39.15 4.56 -16.04
C ARG A 275 -38.44 5.47 -15.02
N GLN A 276 -38.02 4.92 -13.90
CA GLN A 276 -37.27 5.67 -12.90
C GLN A 276 -35.89 6.15 -13.42
N VAL A 277 -35.23 5.35 -14.27
CA VAL A 277 -33.90 5.64 -14.81
C VAL A 277 -33.97 6.52 -16.07
N THR A 278 -34.96 6.28 -16.95
CA THR A 278 -35.02 6.93 -18.28
C THR A 278 -36.10 8.00 -18.40
N GLY A 279 -37.06 8.03 -17.48
CA GLY A 279 -38.27 8.89 -17.58
C GLY A 279 -39.42 8.26 -18.36
N GLU A 280 -39.20 7.20 -19.14
CA GLU A 280 -40.15 6.56 -20.05
C GLU A 280 -40.37 5.09 -19.75
N THR A 281 -41.45 4.51 -20.26
CA THR A 281 -41.68 3.06 -20.19
C THR A 281 -40.83 2.35 -21.27
N PRO A 282 -40.49 1.04 -21.07
CA PRO A 282 -39.76 0.25 -22.09
C PRO A 282 -40.45 0.24 -23.46
N ALA A 283 -41.80 0.17 -23.50
CA ALA A 283 -42.57 0.17 -24.73
C ALA A 283 -42.52 1.54 -25.46
N ALA A 284 -42.62 2.64 -24.69
CA ALA A 284 -42.49 4.00 -25.25
C ALA A 284 -41.09 4.23 -25.81
N TRP A 285 -40.05 3.84 -25.04
CA TRP A 285 -38.63 3.90 -25.46
C TRP A 285 -38.40 3.15 -26.77
N ARG A 286 -38.86 1.89 -26.88
CA ARG A 286 -38.76 1.09 -28.12
C ARG A 286 -39.38 1.82 -29.32
N LYS A 287 -40.57 2.39 -29.13
CA LYS A 287 -41.29 3.11 -30.20
C LYS A 287 -40.52 4.35 -30.66
N SER A 288 -40.04 5.18 -29.72
CA SER A 288 -39.29 6.41 -30.05
C SER A 288 -37.92 6.10 -30.67
N ALA A 289 -37.19 5.13 -30.13
CA ALA A 289 -35.86 4.75 -30.64
C ALA A 289 -35.93 4.16 -32.05
N ARG A 290 -36.95 3.32 -32.37
CA ARG A 290 -37.12 2.80 -33.74
C ARG A 290 -37.62 3.85 -34.77
N LEU A 291 -38.27 4.91 -34.32
CA LEU A 291 -38.64 6.03 -35.18
C LEU A 291 -37.42 6.89 -35.53
N ASN A 292 -36.49 7.05 -34.59
CA ASN A 292 -35.26 7.85 -34.77
C ASN A 292 -34.14 7.11 -35.54
N ALA A 293 -34.26 5.79 -35.72
CA ALA A 293 -33.32 4.95 -36.46
C ALA A 293 -33.68 4.75 -37.95
N ARG A 294 -34.80 5.31 -38.39
CA ARG A 294 -35.26 5.35 -39.79
C ARG A 294 -34.98 6.71 -40.42
#